data_b6b1f5fc8f5b6d25c4e87ebce538e25c
#
_entry.id   b6b1f5fc8f5b6d25c4e87ebce538e25c
#
_cell.length_a   1.000
_cell.length_b   1.000
_cell.length_c   1.000
_cell.angle_alpha   90.00
_cell.angle_beta   90.00
_cell.angle_gamma   90.00
#
_symmetry.space_group_name_H-M   'P 1'
#
loop_
_entity.id
_entity.type
_entity.pdbx_description
1 polymer ?
#
loop_
_entity_poly.entity_id
_entity_poly.type
_entity_poly.pdbx_seq_one_letter_code
_entity_poly.pdbx_strand_id
1 'polypeptide(L)'
;EGGVSETRLLAQLEEYGIPERECAYIRATRRAVIDMVEYLREKKCPVQKMNLNFKDRESKQAVRAKLEAMPEVLVTSSLPWNLELNAAGITKGSGLRNLCQYLGIEAEETMAFGDGENDWPMLEAAGIGVAMENGAPFLKERADRIAASNREEGVAEAIRKWVLI
;
A
#
# COMPACT_ATOMS: atom_id res chain seq x y z
N GLU A 1 -14.10 -8.09 8.69
CA GLU A 1 -14.21 -7.03 9.71
C GLU A 1 -13.42 -5.82 9.24
N GLY A 2 -13.93 -4.60 9.47
CA GLY A 2 -13.28 -3.35 9.11
C GLY A 2 -11.97 -3.10 9.89
N GLY A 3 -11.18 -2.12 9.46
CA GLY A 3 -9.95 -1.77 10.15
C GLY A 3 -10.19 -1.31 11.60
N VAL A 4 -9.21 -1.53 12.45
CA VAL A 4 -9.21 -1.11 13.87
C VAL A 4 -8.10 -0.09 14.08
N SER A 5 -8.31 0.89 14.95
CA SER A 5 -7.31 1.91 15.27
C SER A 5 -7.39 2.32 16.74
N GLU A 6 -6.29 2.72 17.33
CA GLU A 6 -6.29 3.22 18.70
C GLU A 6 -7.02 4.56 18.81
N THR A 7 -7.83 4.71 19.86
CA THR A 7 -8.57 5.95 20.15
C THR A 7 -7.64 7.16 20.19
N ARG A 8 -6.45 7.02 20.77
CA ARG A 8 -5.43 8.07 20.84
C ARG A 8 -4.98 8.53 19.45
N LEU A 9 -4.73 7.59 18.54
CA LEU A 9 -4.35 7.90 17.15
C LEU A 9 -5.48 8.62 16.44
N LEU A 10 -6.71 8.11 16.54
CA LEU A 10 -7.89 8.71 15.91
C LEU A 10 -8.15 10.14 16.35
N ALA A 11 -7.81 10.47 17.60
CA ALA A 11 -7.93 11.83 18.15
C ALA A 11 -6.86 12.80 17.64
N GLN A 12 -5.73 12.31 17.16
CA GLN A 12 -4.53 13.10 16.82
C GLN A 12 -4.06 12.96 15.37
N LEU A 13 -4.89 12.49 14.46
CA LEU A 13 -4.49 12.20 13.06
C LEU A 13 -3.82 13.40 12.38
N GLU A 14 -4.30 14.61 12.63
CA GLU A 14 -3.77 15.84 12.05
C GLU A 14 -2.32 16.12 12.48
N GLU A 15 -1.95 15.72 13.70
CA GLU A 15 -0.57 15.88 14.21
C GLU A 15 0.46 15.01 13.46
N TYR A 16 -0.01 13.99 12.71
CA TYR A 16 0.81 13.14 11.85
C TYR A 16 0.92 13.66 10.41
N GLY A 17 0.42 14.87 10.14
CA GLY A 17 0.42 15.46 8.80
C GLY A 17 -0.55 14.78 7.83
N ILE A 18 -1.51 14.02 8.33
CA ILE A 18 -2.55 13.37 7.53
C ILE A 18 -3.55 14.42 7.06
N PRO A 19 -3.83 14.54 5.74
CA PRO A 19 -4.77 15.50 5.22
C PRO A 19 -6.19 15.34 5.81
N GLU A 20 -6.92 16.41 5.97
CA GLU A 20 -8.25 16.43 6.62
C GLU A 20 -9.24 15.42 6.00
N ARG A 21 -9.23 15.29 4.68
CA ARG A 21 -10.09 14.34 3.97
C ARG A 21 -9.80 12.89 4.38
N GLU A 22 -8.53 12.53 4.49
CA GLU A 22 -8.07 11.22 4.93
C GLU A 22 -8.37 11.00 6.42
N CYS A 23 -8.21 12.04 7.25
CA CYS A 23 -8.60 11.98 8.67
C CYS A 23 -10.08 11.64 8.83
N ALA A 24 -10.95 12.31 8.08
CA ALA A 24 -12.40 12.05 8.08
C ALA A 24 -12.71 10.61 7.65
N TYR A 25 -12.06 10.13 6.59
CA TYR A 25 -12.22 8.73 6.12
C TYR A 25 -11.77 7.72 7.17
N ILE A 26 -10.59 7.92 7.78
CA ILE A 26 -10.05 7.03 8.81
C ILE A 26 -11.01 6.95 10.00
N ARG A 27 -11.49 8.10 10.51
CA ARG A 27 -12.45 8.15 11.61
C ARG A 27 -13.77 7.46 11.30
N ALA A 28 -14.25 7.58 10.06
CA ALA A 28 -15.52 6.97 9.63
C ALA A 28 -15.41 5.45 9.41
N THR A 29 -14.22 4.92 9.10
CA THR A 29 -14.05 3.52 8.67
C THR A 29 -13.31 2.64 9.66
N ARG A 30 -12.78 3.19 10.76
CA ARG A 30 -12.02 2.44 11.77
C ARG A 30 -12.82 2.30 13.06
N ARG A 31 -12.83 1.10 13.62
CA ARG A 31 -13.33 0.87 14.97
C ARG A 31 -12.26 1.30 15.98
N ALA A 32 -12.63 2.15 16.93
CA ALA A 32 -11.74 2.62 17.99
C ALA A 32 -11.51 1.54 19.06
N VAL A 33 -10.25 1.38 19.48
CA VAL A 33 -9.85 0.55 20.63
C VAL A 33 -8.91 1.35 21.52
N ILE A 34 -8.85 1.01 22.80
CA ILE A 34 -8.01 1.73 23.78
C ILE A 34 -6.56 1.28 23.62
N ASP A 35 -6.31 -0.01 23.59
CA ASP A 35 -5.00 -0.65 23.46
C ASP A 35 -5.08 -1.70 22.36
N MET A 36 -4.27 -1.52 21.31
CA MET A 36 -4.24 -2.42 20.16
C MET A 36 -3.65 -3.79 20.51
N VAL A 37 -2.62 -3.81 21.37
CA VAL A 37 -1.93 -5.05 21.75
C VAL A 37 -2.85 -5.94 22.58
N GLU A 38 -3.55 -5.34 23.56
CA GLU A 38 -4.54 -6.05 24.38
C GLU A 38 -5.69 -6.58 23.52
N TYR A 39 -6.23 -5.73 22.65
CA TYR A 39 -7.28 -6.10 21.71
C TYR A 39 -6.89 -7.32 20.86
N LEU A 40 -5.68 -7.34 20.29
CA LEU A 40 -5.22 -8.44 19.46
C LEU A 40 -5.02 -9.73 20.26
N ARG A 41 -4.52 -9.62 21.50
CA ARG A 41 -4.37 -10.77 22.42
C ARG A 41 -5.72 -11.41 22.78
N GLU A 42 -6.71 -10.58 23.06
CA GLU A 42 -8.07 -11.07 23.39
C GLU A 42 -8.78 -11.71 22.19
N LYS A 43 -8.71 -11.05 21.03
CA LYS A 43 -9.41 -11.52 19.83
C LYS A 43 -8.78 -12.73 19.19
N LYS A 44 -7.47 -12.95 19.36
CA LYS A 44 -6.71 -14.05 18.73
C LYS A 44 -6.94 -14.16 17.22
N CYS A 45 -7.25 -13.01 16.58
CA CYS A 45 -7.50 -12.98 15.14
C CYS A 45 -6.20 -12.72 14.37
N PRO A 46 -6.05 -13.27 13.17
CA PRO A 46 -4.90 -12.95 12.33
C PRO A 46 -4.93 -11.47 11.92
N VAL A 47 -3.76 -10.84 11.94
CA VAL A 47 -3.57 -9.47 11.43
C VAL A 47 -3.12 -9.55 9.99
N GLN A 48 -3.93 -9.03 9.07
CA GLN A 48 -3.60 -9.03 7.64
C GLN A 48 -2.59 -7.94 7.27
N LYS A 49 -2.74 -6.76 7.86
CA LYS A 49 -1.86 -5.60 7.66
C LYS A 49 -1.86 -4.71 8.91
N MET A 50 -0.72 -4.16 9.24
CA MET A 50 -0.59 -3.13 10.27
C MET A 50 -0.04 -1.84 9.66
N ASN A 51 -0.65 -0.70 10.00
CA ASN A 51 -0.16 0.62 9.63
C ASN A 51 0.40 1.32 10.86
N LEU A 52 1.64 1.81 10.75
CA LEU A 52 2.27 2.68 11.73
C LEU A 52 2.33 4.10 11.16
N ASN A 53 1.91 5.10 11.94
CA ASN A 53 1.95 6.49 11.54
C ASN A 53 3.01 7.25 12.33
N PHE A 54 3.71 8.16 11.68
CA PHE A 54 4.85 8.90 12.23
C PHE A 54 4.64 10.39 12.05
N LYS A 55 5.00 11.19 13.08
CA LYS A 55 4.95 12.65 13.04
C LYS A 55 6.17 13.24 12.32
N ASP A 56 7.28 12.49 12.28
CA ASP A 56 8.52 12.94 11.70
C ASP A 56 9.25 11.81 10.94
N ARG A 57 10.13 12.22 10.02
CA ARG A 57 10.88 11.31 9.16
C ARG A 57 11.94 10.50 9.90
N GLU A 58 12.56 11.09 10.92
CA GLU A 58 13.64 10.45 11.67
C GLU A 58 13.12 9.23 12.44
N SER A 59 12.04 9.42 13.20
CA SER A 59 11.35 8.32 13.90
C SER A 59 10.89 7.23 12.94
N LYS A 60 10.34 7.61 11.77
CA LYS A 60 9.92 6.66 10.73
C LYS A 60 11.11 5.82 10.26
N GLN A 61 12.25 6.44 9.94
CA GLN A 61 13.44 5.75 9.44
C GLN A 61 14.04 4.84 10.52
N ALA A 62 14.13 5.29 11.76
CA ALA A 62 14.65 4.50 12.87
C ALA A 62 13.81 3.25 13.15
N VAL A 63 12.49 3.36 13.07
CA VAL A 63 11.57 2.21 13.22
C VAL A 63 11.65 1.30 12.00
N ARG A 64 11.68 1.85 10.78
CA ARG A 64 11.83 1.08 9.54
C ARG A 64 13.05 0.16 9.60
N ALA A 65 14.22 0.70 9.96
CA ALA A 65 15.45 -0.09 10.04
C ALA A 65 15.35 -1.27 11.03
N LYS A 66 14.65 -1.08 12.15
CA LYS A 66 14.42 -2.16 13.13
C LYS A 66 13.48 -3.24 12.59
N LEU A 67 12.44 -2.84 11.88
CA LEU A 67 11.43 -3.75 11.34
C LEU A 67 11.96 -4.53 10.14
N GLU A 68 12.77 -3.91 9.29
CA GLU A 68 13.43 -4.57 8.15
C GLU A 68 14.46 -5.64 8.58
N ALA A 69 14.92 -5.59 9.82
CA ALA A 69 15.76 -6.64 10.40
C ALA A 69 14.97 -7.90 10.85
N MET A 70 13.63 -7.84 10.81
CA MET A 70 12.74 -8.96 11.19
C MET A 70 12.39 -9.76 9.93
N PRO A 71 12.85 -11.02 9.79
CA PRO A 71 12.66 -11.79 8.55
C PRO A 71 11.20 -12.18 8.29
N GLU A 72 10.33 -12.11 9.29
CA GLU A 72 8.91 -12.44 9.16
C GLU A 72 8.05 -11.29 8.64
N VAL A 73 8.63 -10.10 8.53
CA VAL A 73 7.88 -8.87 8.22
C VAL A 73 8.35 -8.26 6.91
N LEU A 74 7.42 -7.92 6.05
CA LEU A 74 7.64 -7.03 4.91
C LEU A 74 7.22 -5.61 5.29
N VAL A 75 8.16 -4.67 5.18
CA VAL A 75 7.93 -3.25 5.45
C VAL A 75 7.84 -2.49 4.15
N THR A 76 6.73 -1.82 3.92
CA THR A 76 6.51 -0.91 2.78
C THR A 76 5.99 0.44 3.25
N SER A 77 5.85 1.38 2.33
CA SER A 77 5.26 2.69 2.59
C SER A 77 4.41 3.08 1.39
N SER A 78 3.22 3.57 1.63
CA SER A 78 2.33 4.12 0.60
C SER A 78 2.16 5.63 0.73
N LEU A 79 2.52 6.21 1.88
CA LEU A 79 2.36 7.63 2.18
C LEU A 79 3.59 8.15 2.93
N PRO A 80 3.90 9.45 2.84
CA PRO A 80 5.08 10.01 3.50
C PRO A 80 5.16 9.75 5.01
N TRP A 81 4.01 9.65 5.68
CA TRP A 81 3.90 9.53 7.13
C TRP A 81 3.66 8.11 7.64
N ASN A 82 3.56 7.09 6.77
CA ASN A 82 3.27 5.73 7.24
C ASN A 82 4.36 4.70 6.94
N LEU A 83 4.33 3.60 7.70
CA LEU A 83 4.87 2.31 7.32
C LEU A 83 3.73 1.29 7.32
N GLU A 84 3.75 0.40 6.37
CA GLU A 84 2.83 -0.72 6.24
C GLU A 84 3.59 -2.01 6.49
N LEU A 85 3.09 -2.82 7.42
CA LEU A 85 3.66 -4.11 7.76
C LEU A 85 2.74 -5.22 7.24
N ASN A 86 3.30 -6.12 6.48
CA ASN A 86 2.67 -7.35 6.01
C ASN A 86 3.53 -8.54 6.42
N ALA A 87 3.00 -9.74 6.36
CA ALA A 87 3.83 -10.93 6.50
C ALA A 87 4.84 -11.01 5.33
N ALA A 88 6.01 -11.57 5.59
CA ALA A 88 7.02 -11.77 4.57
C ALA A 88 6.45 -12.51 3.34
N GLY A 89 6.80 -12.05 2.14
CA GLY A 89 6.29 -12.60 0.89
C GLY A 89 4.87 -12.15 0.49
N ILE A 90 4.15 -11.43 1.35
CA ILE A 90 2.83 -10.88 1.02
C ILE A 90 3.00 -9.49 0.42
N THR A 91 2.97 -9.44 -0.90
CA THR A 91 3.11 -8.21 -1.70
C THR A 91 1.91 -8.04 -2.64
N LYS A 92 1.75 -6.86 -3.25
CA LYS A 92 0.79 -6.69 -4.34
C LYS A 92 1.13 -7.60 -5.54
N GLY A 93 2.40 -7.91 -5.77
CA GLY A 93 2.83 -8.85 -6.79
C GLY A 93 2.43 -10.30 -6.49
N SER A 94 2.59 -10.76 -5.23
CA SER A 94 2.06 -12.08 -4.85
C SER A 94 0.54 -12.15 -4.97
N GLY A 95 -0.16 -11.03 -4.67
CA GLY A 95 -1.60 -10.89 -4.88
C GLY A 95 -1.99 -11.03 -6.36
N LEU A 96 -1.26 -10.36 -7.25
CA LEU A 96 -1.47 -10.49 -8.71
C LEU A 96 -1.29 -11.92 -9.18
N ARG A 97 -0.20 -12.59 -8.81
CA ARG A 97 0.05 -14.00 -9.19
C ARG A 97 -1.06 -14.94 -8.68
N ASN A 98 -1.51 -14.76 -7.44
CA ASN A 98 -2.61 -15.55 -6.89
C ASN A 98 -3.91 -15.31 -7.66
N LEU A 99 -4.19 -14.06 -8.06
CA LEU A 99 -5.37 -13.73 -8.87
C LEU A 99 -5.29 -14.36 -10.26
N CYS A 100 -4.14 -14.28 -10.92
CA CYS A 100 -3.90 -14.93 -12.21
C CYS A 100 -4.15 -16.44 -12.13
N GLN A 101 -3.58 -17.10 -11.11
CA GLN A 101 -3.81 -18.53 -10.88
C GLN A 101 -5.28 -18.84 -10.66
N TYR A 102 -5.99 -18.03 -9.88
CA TYR A 102 -7.43 -18.21 -9.64
C TYR A 102 -8.27 -18.06 -10.92
N LEU A 103 -7.90 -17.12 -11.79
CA LEU A 103 -8.60 -16.84 -13.05
C LEU A 103 -8.16 -17.75 -14.20
N GLY A 104 -7.08 -18.52 -14.05
CA GLY A 104 -6.52 -19.36 -15.11
C GLY A 104 -5.90 -18.57 -16.26
N ILE A 105 -5.29 -17.41 -15.95
CA ILE A 105 -4.54 -16.56 -16.90
C ILE A 105 -3.07 -16.50 -16.49
N GLU A 106 -2.18 -16.25 -17.48
CA GLU A 106 -0.77 -16.06 -17.19
C GLU A 106 -0.49 -14.60 -16.74
N ALA A 107 0.55 -14.41 -15.94
CA ALA A 107 0.91 -13.06 -15.47
C ALA A 107 1.30 -12.14 -16.65
N GLU A 108 1.86 -12.70 -17.70
CA GLU A 108 2.24 -12.06 -18.96
C GLU A 108 1.04 -11.45 -19.71
N GLU A 109 -0.17 -11.93 -19.44
CA GLU A 109 -1.43 -11.42 -20.02
C GLU A 109 -1.99 -10.25 -19.23
N THR A 110 -1.29 -9.78 -18.19
CA THR A 110 -1.77 -8.72 -17.30
C THR A 110 -1.09 -7.38 -17.57
N MET A 111 -1.80 -6.32 -17.25
CA MET A 111 -1.28 -4.96 -17.17
C MET A 111 -1.54 -4.41 -15.77
N ALA A 112 -0.50 -3.95 -15.09
CA ALA A 112 -0.60 -3.41 -13.74
C ALA A 112 -0.22 -1.93 -13.71
N PHE A 113 -0.93 -1.14 -12.91
CA PHE A 113 -0.69 0.30 -12.70
C PHE A 113 -0.31 0.58 -11.25
N GLY A 114 0.67 1.46 -11.04
CA GLY A 114 1.12 1.80 -9.69
C GLY A 114 1.77 3.17 -9.59
N ASP A 115 1.76 3.74 -8.39
CA ASP A 115 2.36 5.05 -8.09
C ASP A 115 3.25 5.04 -6.84
N GLY A 116 3.19 4.00 -6.00
CA GLY A 116 3.92 3.91 -4.73
C GLY A 116 4.91 2.74 -4.64
N GLU A 117 5.73 2.77 -3.57
CA GLU A 117 6.73 1.73 -3.30
C GLU A 117 6.11 0.32 -3.22
N ASN A 118 4.94 0.21 -2.61
CA ASN A 118 4.23 -1.05 -2.45
C ASN A 118 3.63 -1.61 -3.75
N ASP A 119 3.62 -0.84 -4.85
CA ASP A 119 3.14 -1.26 -6.16
C ASP A 119 4.23 -1.95 -6.98
N TRP A 120 5.51 -1.66 -6.71
CA TRP A 120 6.61 -2.19 -7.51
C TRP A 120 6.55 -3.70 -7.72
N PRO A 121 6.34 -4.54 -6.69
CA PRO A 121 6.26 -5.98 -6.89
C PRO A 121 5.12 -6.43 -7.82
N MET A 122 4.06 -5.62 -7.94
CA MET A 122 2.95 -5.89 -8.86
C MET A 122 3.30 -5.49 -10.29
N LEU A 123 3.95 -4.34 -10.48
CA LEU A 123 4.44 -3.91 -11.79
C LEU A 123 5.45 -4.92 -12.34
N GLU A 124 6.39 -5.36 -11.50
CA GLU A 124 7.42 -6.35 -11.86
C GLU A 124 6.84 -7.73 -12.19
N ALA A 125 5.73 -8.11 -11.57
CA ALA A 125 5.08 -9.40 -11.79
C ALA A 125 4.12 -9.43 -12.98
N ALA A 126 3.68 -8.29 -13.49
CA ALA A 126 2.76 -8.17 -14.60
C ALA A 126 3.48 -8.32 -15.95
N GLY A 127 2.75 -8.69 -16.99
CA GLY A 127 3.25 -8.67 -18.36
C GLY A 127 3.58 -7.28 -18.87
N ILE A 128 2.85 -6.26 -18.38
CA ILE A 128 3.15 -4.84 -18.61
C ILE A 128 2.98 -4.09 -17.30
N GLY A 129 4.09 -3.64 -16.71
CA GLY A 129 4.11 -2.76 -15.54
C GLY A 129 4.08 -1.29 -15.95
N VAL A 130 3.08 -0.55 -15.48
CA VAL A 130 2.86 0.86 -15.83
C VAL A 130 2.98 1.75 -14.60
N ALA A 131 3.95 2.67 -14.60
CA ALA A 131 4.04 3.72 -13.58
C ALA A 131 3.11 4.88 -13.92
N MET A 132 2.47 5.45 -12.92
CA MET A 132 1.71 6.70 -13.08
C MET A 132 2.66 7.90 -13.11
N GLU A 133 2.34 8.95 -13.87
CA GLU A 133 3.17 10.17 -13.94
C GLU A 133 3.35 10.84 -12.58
N ASN A 134 2.32 10.82 -11.73
CA ASN A 134 2.40 11.30 -10.35
C ASN A 134 3.10 10.32 -9.39
N GLY A 135 3.57 9.17 -9.87
CA GLY A 135 4.20 8.14 -9.07
C GLY A 135 5.64 8.44 -8.67
N ALA A 136 6.18 7.60 -7.79
CA ALA A 136 7.54 7.71 -7.30
C ALA A 136 8.56 7.62 -8.44
N PRO A 137 9.64 8.45 -8.44
CA PRO A 137 10.62 8.48 -9.53
C PRO A 137 11.20 7.11 -9.88
N PHE A 138 11.54 6.30 -8.88
CA PHE A 138 12.12 4.98 -9.09
C PHE A 138 11.19 4.00 -9.84
N LEU A 139 9.85 4.16 -9.71
CA LEU A 139 8.89 3.37 -10.49
C LEU A 139 8.94 3.74 -11.97
N LYS A 140 9.00 5.04 -12.27
CA LYS A 140 9.07 5.56 -13.63
C LYS A 140 10.37 5.14 -14.36
N GLU A 141 11.45 4.97 -13.61
CA GLU A 141 12.73 4.49 -14.14
C GLU A 141 12.74 2.99 -14.49
N ARG A 142 11.85 2.21 -13.88
CA ARG A 142 11.86 0.73 -13.96
C ARG A 142 10.64 0.14 -14.65
N ALA A 143 9.54 0.87 -14.74
CA ALA A 143 8.32 0.41 -15.38
C ALA A 143 8.48 0.30 -16.91
N ASP A 144 7.74 -0.60 -17.52
CA ASP A 144 7.73 -0.78 -18.99
C ASP A 144 7.13 0.45 -19.69
N ARG A 145 6.17 1.11 -19.05
CA ARG A 145 5.48 2.30 -19.59
C ARG A 145 5.15 3.29 -18.49
N ILE A 146 4.89 4.53 -18.93
CA ILE A 146 4.40 5.61 -18.06
C ILE A 146 3.04 6.05 -18.60
N ALA A 147 2.02 6.04 -17.75
CA ALA A 147 0.70 6.59 -18.02
C ALA A 147 0.58 8.02 -17.45
N ALA A 148 -0.36 8.80 -17.96
CA ALA A 148 -0.68 10.11 -17.41
C ALA A 148 -1.06 10.01 -15.91
N SER A 149 -1.10 11.16 -15.24
CA SER A 149 -1.44 11.24 -13.82
C SER A 149 -2.82 10.63 -13.52
N ASN A 150 -3.00 10.10 -12.31
CA ASN A 150 -4.31 9.66 -11.81
C ASN A 150 -5.37 10.79 -11.78
N ARG A 151 -4.94 12.05 -11.85
CA ARG A 151 -5.81 13.23 -11.95
C ARG A 151 -6.25 13.54 -13.39
N GLU A 152 -5.65 12.88 -14.37
CA GLU A 152 -5.85 13.09 -15.81
C GLU A 152 -6.38 11.82 -16.49
N GLU A 153 -7.08 10.97 -15.73
CA GLU A 153 -7.62 9.68 -16.22
C GLU A 153 -6.57 8.73 -16.83
N GLY A 154 -5.31 8.81 -16.40
CA GLY A 154 -4.18 8.13 -17.03
C GLY A 154 -4.36 6.62 -17.21
N VAL A 155 -5.01 5.92 -16.26
CA VAL A 155 -5.32 4.49 -16.38
C VAL A 155 -6.31 4.25 -17.53
N ALA A 156 -7.40 5.03 -17.61
CA ALA A 156 -8.41 4.86 -18.65
C ALA A 156 -7.85 5.15 -20.04
N GLU A 157 -7.03 6.18 -20.19
CA GLU A 157 -6.35 6.50 -21.45
C GLU A 157 -5.37 5.42 -21.87
N ALA A 158 -4.58 4.90 -20.92
CA ALA A 158 -3.64 3.82 -21.18
C ALA A 158 -4.35 2.55 -21.66
N ILE A 159 -5.47 2.18 -21.04
CA ILE A 159 -6.28 1.03 -21.46
C ILE A 159 -6.83 1.25 -22.87
N ARG A 160 -7.40 2.42 -23.17
CA ARG A 160 -7.90 2.73 -24.52
C ARG A 160 -6.80 2.65 -25.57
N LYS A 161 -5.60 3.14 -25.24
CA LYS A 161 -4.47 3.23 -26.18
C LYS A 161 -3.72 1.92 -26.38
N TRP A 162 -3.65 1.06 -25.38
CA TRP A 162 -2.74 -0.07 -25.38
C TRP A 162 -3.44 -1.44 -25.33
N VAL A 163 -4.74 -1.46 -24.99
CA VAL A 163 -5.51 -2.71 -24.82
C VAL A 163 -6.71 -2.77 -25.76
N LEU A 164 -7.45 -1.68 -25.94
CA LEU A 164 -8.70 -1.63 -26.72
C LEU A 164 -8.45 -1.16 -28.18
N ILE A 165 -7.44 -1.69 -28.82
CA ILE A 165 -7.09 -1.34 -30.21
C ILE A 165 -8.05 -2.02 -31.19
#